data_535c5227d93f6b0944216ceefa75c3ae
#
_entry.id   535c5227d93f6b0944216ceefa75c3ae
#
_cell.length_a   1.000
_cell.length_b   1.000
_cell.length_c   1.000
_cell.angle_alpha   90.00
_cell.angle_beta   90.00
_cell.angle_gamma   90.00
#
_symmetry.space_group_name_H-M   'P 1'
#
loop_
_entity.id
_entity.type
_entity.pdbx_description
1 polymer ?
#
loop_
_entity_poly.entity_id
_entity_poly.type
_entity_poly.pdbx_seq_one_letter_code
_entity_poly.pdbx_strand_id
1 'polypeptide(L)'
;MHTDISRLQTKVKNYKQVLQNTQNYRQAWQSKVKQIISSTLKTLIEKADLKATVVEKNNIENLEAIVLDLGRSSSGIAENLENTDVKRIMVKNNGAMIYQQLFNGKIMVMLVSPYIEGYGEAKAPLSLAIVRPDEISEAAIFRHVESLLDDITEWEDYDDDDKHAKVAFQPIGFQHTVNIKNDNGNDSPEMVQQ
;
A
#
# COMPACT_ATOMS: atom_id res chain seq x y z
N MET A 1 -21.30 -8.48 44.94
CA MET A 1 -19.94 -7.86 44.98
C MET A 1 -18.81 -8.86 44.70
N HIS A 2 -18.76 -10.06 45.26
CA HIS A 2 -17.70 -11.03 45.02
C HIS A 2 -17.51 -11.42 43.55
N THR A 3 -18.59 -11.64 42.81
CA THR A 3 -18.58 -12.07 41.39
C THR A 3 -17.99 -10.99 40.47
N ASP A 4 -18.23 -9.72 40.75
CA ASP A 4 -17.77 -8.61 39.95
C ASP A 4 -16.27 -8.37 40.10
N ILE A 5 -15.73 -8.55 41.32
CA ILE A 5 -14.29 -8.40 41.60
C ILE A 5 -13.49 -9.51 40.89
N SER A 6 -13.96 -10.77 40.95
CA SER A 6 -13.28 -11.89 40.29
C SER A 6 -13.22 -11.70 38.77
N ARG A 7 -14.31 -11.20 38.17
CA ARG A 7 -14.34 -10.86 36.73
C ARG A 7 -13.38 -9.73 36.41
N LEU A 8 -13.30 -8.71 37.25
CA LEU A 8 -12.34 -7.60 37.08
C LEU A 8 -10.89 -8.10 37.20
N GLN A 9 -10.59 -8.94 38.18
CA GLN A 9 -9.26 -9.53 38.36
C GLN A 9 -8.80 -10.30 37.12
N THR A 10 -9.71 -11.07 36.51
CA THR A 10 -9.42 -11.79 35.26
C THR A 10 -9.09 -10.82 34.12
N LYS A 11 -9.84 -9.72 33.97
CA LYS A 11 -9.54 -8.69 32.97
C LYS A 11 -8.21 -7.99 33.21
N VAL A 12 -7.87 -7.70 34.47
CA VAL A 12 -6.56 -7.12 34.85
C VAL A 12 -5.43 -8.10 34.53
N LYS A 13 -5.61 -9.39 34.80
CA LYS A 13 -4.61 -10.41 34.44
C LYS A 13 -4.38 -10.44 32.93
N ASN A 14 -5.43 -10.45 32.13
CA ASN A 14 -5.33 -10.42 30.68
C ASN A 14 -4.65 -9.13 30.18
N TYR A 15 -4.98 -7.98 30.76
CA TYR A 15 -4.34 -6.72 30.44
C TYR A 15 -2.82 -6.76 30.69
N LYS A 16 -2.40 -7.24 31.88
CA LYS A 16 -0.99 -7.40 32.20
C LYS A 16 -0.28 -8.36 31.23
N GLN A 17 -0.94 -9.44 30.82
CA GLN A 17 -0.40 -10.39 29.84
C GLN A 17 -0.19 -9.72 28.48
N VAL A 18 -1.13 -8.88 28.02
CA VAL A 18 -0.98 -8.13 26.75
C VAL A 18 0.23 -7.18 26.81
N LEU A 19 0.42 -6.47 27.93
CA LEU A 19 1.58 -5.60 28.11
C LEU A 19 2.91 -6.39 28.06
N GLN A 20 2.95 -7.55 28.72
CA GLN A 20 4.12 -8.43 28.67
C GLN A 20 4.38 -8.97 27.25
N ASN A 21 3.33 -9.36 26.54
CA ASN A 21 3.46 -9.81 25.15
C ASN A 21 4.02 -8.69 24.25
N THR A 22 3.61 -7.45 24.44
CA THR A 22 4.16 -6.31 23.69
C THR A 22 5.68 -6.19 23.87
N GLN A 23 6.18 -6.31 25.10
CA GLN A 23 7.61 -6.30 25.37
C GLN A 23 8.34 -7.48 24.71
N ASN A 24 7.78 -8.68 24.85
CA ASN A 24 8.35 -9.89 24.24
C ASN A 24 8.40 -9.78 22.71
N TYR A 25 7.37 -9.24 22.08
CA TYR A 25 7.31 -9.06 20.62
C TYR A 25 8.32 -8.03 20.13
N ARG A 26 8.51 -6.91 20.85
CA ARG A 26 9.55 -5.92 20.53
C ARG A 26 10.95 -6.54 20.64
N GLN A 27 11.20 -7.31 21.69
CA GLN A 27 12.47 -8.03 21.84
C GLN A 27 12.68 -9.05 20.72
N ALA A 28 11.66 -9.82 20.36
CA ALA A 28 11.74 -10.79 19.27
C ALA A 28 12.03 -10.12 17.91
N TRP A 29 11.46 -8.95 17.64
CA TRP A 29 11.77 -8.16 16.45
C TRP A 29 13.27 -7.86 16.37
N GLN A 30 13.84 -7.28 17.42
CA GLN A 30 15.25 -6.90 17.42
C GLN A 30 16.20 -8.10 17.40
N SER A 31 15.89 -9.16 18.14
CA SER A 31 16.82 -10.28 18.30
C SER A 31 16.80 -11.30 17.16
N LYS A 32 15.70 -11.40 16.41
CA LYS A 32 15.52 -12.51 15.46
C LYS A 32 14.76 -12.14 14.19
N VAL A 33 13.59 -11.51 14.32
CA VAL A 33 12.64 -11.40 13.21
C VAL A 33 13.17 -10.49 12.10
N LYS A 34 13.74 -9.36 12.48
CA LYS A 34 14.36 -8.42 11.55
C LYS A 34 15.39 -9.10 10.65
N GLN A 35 16.25 -9.93 11.24
CA GLN A 35 17.26 -10.67 10.49
C GLN A 35 16.64 -11.72 9.58
N ILE A 36 15.64 -12.47 10.05
CA ILE A 36 14.95 -13.49 9.23
C ILE A 36 14.33 -12.82 7.99
N ILE A 37 13.57 -11.74 8.16
CA ILE A 37 12.95 -11.03 7.05
C ILE A 37 14.01 -10.56 6.06
N SER A 38 15.02 -9.83 6.55
CA SER A 38 16.05 -9.22 5.69
C SER A 38 16.86 -10.28 4.93
N SER A 39 17.30 -11.37 5.59
CA SER A 39 18.06 -12.43 4.95
C SER A 39 17.22 -13.24 3.96
N THR A 40 15.99 -13.58 4.32
CA THR A 40 15.09 -14.33 3.41
C THR A 40 14.78 -13.51 2.16
N LEU A 41 14.45 -12.23 2.28
CA LEU A 41 14.19 -11.36 1.14
C LEU A 41 15.42 -11.24 0.21
N LYS A 42 16.63 -11.06 0.78
CA LYS A 42 17.87 -11.02 -0.01
C LYS A 42 18.11 -12.33 -0.78
N THR A 43 17.90 -13.46 -0.12
CA THR A 43 18.02 -14.77 -0.74
C THR A 43 17.00 -14.98 -1.87
N LEU A 44 15.75 -14.50 -1.70
CA LEU A 44 14.73 -14.57 -2.74
C LEU A 44 15.08 -13.70 -3.95
N ILE A 45 15.55 -12.48 -3.72
CA ILE A 45 16.02 -11.56 -4.78
C ILE A 45 17.10 -12.25 -5.64
N GLU A 46 18.12 -12.84 -4.99
CA GLU A 46 19.22 -13.49 -5.69
C GLU A 46 18.77 -14.72 -6.47
N LYS A 47 17.96 -15.60 -5.85
CA LYS A 47 17.55 -16.86 -6.47
C LYS A 47 16.51 -16.68 -7.58
N ALA A 48 15.65 -15.69 -7.47
CA ALA A 48 14.61 -15.38 -8.46
C ALA A 48 15.06 -14.39 -9.53
N ASP A 49 16.31 -13.90 -9.48
CA ASP A 49 16.82 -12.82 -10.36
C ASP A 49 15.88 -11.59 -10.38
N LEU A 50 15.31 -11.26 -9.22
CA LEU A 50 14.36 -10.16 -9.06
C LEU A 50 15.12 -8.84 -8.90
N LYS A 51 14.83 -7.83 -9.74
CA LYS A 51 15.38 -6.48 -9.59
C LYS A 51 14.70 -5.76 -8.43
N ALA A 52 15.25 -5.89 -7.24
CA ALA A 52 14.72 -5.28 -6.02
C ALA A 52 15.84 -4.98 -5.03
N THR A 53 15.54 -4.16 -4.03
CA THR A 53 16.44 -3.85 -2.91
C THR A 53 15.72 -4.04 -1.58
N VAL A 54 16.47 -4.48 -0.55
CA VAL A 54 15.96 -4.56 0.81
C VAL A 54 16.47 -3.37 1.60
N VAL A 55 15.53 -2.52 2.06
CA VAL A 55 15.82 -1.30 2.81
C VAL A 55 15.30 -1.44 4.23
N GLU A 56 16.13 -1.14 5.21
CA GLU A 56 15.73 -1.07 6.62
C GLU A 56 15.47 0.39 7.01
N LYS A 57 14.29 0.64 7.59
CA LYS A 57 13.88 1.95 8.11
C LYS A 57 13.83 1.89 9.64
N ASN A 58 14.81 2.52 10.28
CA ASN A 58 15.01 2.48 11.73
C ASN A 58 14.86 3.86 12.38
N ASN A 59 14.13 4.78 11.74
CA ASN A 59 14.05 6.18 12.16
C ASN A 59 13.28 6.37 13.49
N ILE A 60 12.38 5.44 13.81
CA ILE A 60 11.57 5.49 15.03
C ILE A 60 11.69 4.14 15.72
N GLU A 61 12.24 4.15 16.93
CA GLU A 61 12.37 2.95 17.75
C GLU A 61 10.99 2.29 18.00
N ASN A 62 10.94 0.97 17.90
CA ASN A 62 9.71 0.17 18.03
C ASN A 62 8.60 0.44 16.96
N LEU A 63 8.93 1.21 15.90
CA LEU A 63 8.13 1.38 14.70
C LEU A 63 9.00 1.22 13.44
N GLU A 64 9.98 0.34 13.52
CA GLU A 64 10.91 0.04 12.43
C GLU A 64 10.22 -0.73 11.30
N ALA A 65 10.78 -0.65 10.11
CA ALA A 65 10.28 -1.40 8.96
C ALA A 65 11.40 -1.99 8.11
N ILE A 66 11.09 -3.11 7.44
CA ILE A 66 11.89 -3.67 6.37
C ILE A 66 11.04 -3.58 5.09
N VAL A 67 11.64 -3.04 4.05
CA VAL A 67 10.98 -2.80 2.76
C VAL A 67 11.72 -3.58 1.69
N LEU A 68 10.99 -4.42 0.95
CA LEU A 68 11.42 -4.92 -0.35
C LEU A 68 10.92 -3.90 -1.39
N ASP A 69 11.84 -3.16 -1.99
CA ASP A 69 11.55 -2.08 -2.95
C ASP A 69 11.95 -2.52 -4.36
N LEU A 70 11.00 -2.58 -5.28
CA LEU A 70 11.26 -2.90 -6.69
C LEU A 70 11.76 -1.67 -7.50
N GLY A 71 11.98 -0.55 -6.82
CA GLY A 71 12.58 0.64 -7.40
C GLY A 71 11.65 1.39 -8.35
N ARG A 72 12.26 2.13 -9.22
CA ARG A 72 11.58 2.99 -10.19
C ARG A 72 12.08 2.72 -11.60
N SER A 73 11.20 2.92 -12.58
CA SER A 73 11.51 2.79 -14.01
C SER A 73 10.84 3.88 -14.84
N SER A 74 11.21 4.00 -16.10
CA SER A 74 10.46 4.82 -17.06
C SER A 74 9.10 4.16 -17.30
N SER A 75 8.03 4.94 -17.26
CA SER A 75 6.69 4.43 -17.60
C SER A 75 6.46 4.26 -19.11
N GLY A 76 7.36 4.81 -19.95
CA GLY A 76 7.13 4.94 -21.39
C GLY A 76 6.17 6.07 -21.78
N ILE A 77 5.51 6.73 -20.82
CA ILE A 77 4.60 7.86 -21.02
C ILE A 77 5.38 9.16 -20.91
N ALA A 78 5.18 10.08 -21.86
CA ALA A 78 5.81 11.38 -21.86
C ALA A 78 4.75 12.47 -22.04
N GLU A 79 4.84 13.51 -21.22
CA GLU A 79 4.05 14.74 -21.31
C GLU A 79 4.83 15.80 -22.07
N ASN A 80 4.20 16.46 -23.04
CA ASN A 80 4.78 17.65 -23.68
C ASN A 80 4.56 18.85 -22.76
N LEU A 81 5.64 19.53 -22.39
CA LEU A 81 5.52 20.78 -21.61
C LEU A 81 5.02 21.90 -22.51
N GLU A 82 3.96 22.58 -22.08
CA GLU A 82 3.34 23.68 -22.85
C GLU A 82 4.39 24.74 -23.24
N ASN A 83 4.31 25.20 -24.48
CA ASN A 83 5.20 26.22 -25.08
C ASN A 83 6.69 25.87 -25.10
N THR A 84 7.05 24.57 -25.07
CA THR A 84 8.44 24.12 -25.22
C THR A 84 8.51 22.85 -26.06
N ASP A 85 9.68 22.56 -26.61
CA ASP A 85 9.96 21.25 -27.27
C ASP A 85 10.41 20.17 -26.30
N VAL A 86 10.28 20.41 -24.99
CA VAL A 86 10.73 19.50 -23.95
C VAL A 86 9.63 18.51 -23.60
N LYS A 87 10.01 17.22 -23.54
CA LYS A 87 9.16 16.13 -23.05
C LYS A 87 9.59 15.72 -21.65
N ARG A 88 8.64 15.65 -20.72
CA ARG A 88 8.85 15.09 -19.40
C ARG A 88 8.43 13.62 -19.40
N ILE A 89 9.38 12.71 -19.19
CA ILE A 89 9.06 11.28 -19.03
C ILE A 89 8.51 11.06 -17.64
N MET A 90 7.36 10.43 -17.54
CA MET A 90 6.73 10.07 -16.26
C MET A 90 7.44 8.84 -15.66
N VAL A 91 7.65 8.88 -14.36
CA VAL A 91 8.33 7.82 -13.61
C VAL A 91 7.30 6.86 -13.04
N LYS A 92 7.53 5.56 -13.26
CA LYS A 92 6.77 4.47 -12.66
C LYS A 92 7.47 4.01 -11.36
N ASN A 93 6.73 3.95 -10.27
CA ASN A 93 7.09 3.20 -9.08
C ASN A 93 6.66 1.75 -9.29
N ASN A 94 7.58 0.79 -9.13
CA ASN A 94 7.34 -0.60 -9.49
C ASN A 94 6.70 -1.42 -8.36
N GLY A 95 6.36 -0.78 -7.24
CA GLY A 95 5.73 -1.44 -6.08
C GLY A 95 6.72 -1.83 -4.99
N ALA A 96 6.18 -2.23 -3.83
CA ALA A 96 6.98 -2.60 -2.68
C ALA A 96 6.22 -3.52 -1.72
N MET A 97 6.96 -4.34 -0.95
CA MET A 97 6.45 -5.06 0.23
C MET A 97 7.04 -4.45 1.49
N ILE A 98 6.19 -4.19 2.49
CA ILE A 98 6.58 -3.54 3.74
C ILE A 98 6.24 -4.45 4.93
N TYR A 99 7.23 -4.76 5.74
CA TYR A 99 7.09 -5.38 7.05
C TYR A 99 7.27 -4.30 8.12
N GLN A 100 6.17 -3.78 8.65
CA GLN A 100 6.15 -2.68 9.62
C GLN A 100 5.92 -3.20 11.03
N GLN A 101 6.85 -2.95 11.94
CA GLN A 101 6.60 -3.15 13.35
C GLN A 101 5.54 -2.17 13.86
N LEU A 102 4.52 -2.67 14.55
CA LEU A 102 3.46 -1.87 15.16
C LEU A 102 3.80 -1.52 16.62
N PHE A 103 3.13 -0.51 17.15
CA PHE A 103 3.29 -0.06 18.54
C PHE A 103 3.11 -1.17 19.60
N ASN A 104 2.33 -2.21 19.30
CA ASN A 104 2.10 -3.37 20.15
C ASN A 104 3.11 -4.51 19.90
N GLY A 105 4.13 -4.28 19.08
CA GLY A 105 5.16 -5.23 18.72
C GLY A 105 4.75 -6.30 17.71
N LYS A 106 3.50 -6.31 17.25
CA LYS A 106 3.09 -7.12 16.08
C LYS A 106 3.68 -6.54 14.80
N ILE A 107 3.58 -7.29 13.73
CA ILE A 107 4.12 -6.93 12.42
C ILE A 107 2.97 -6.82 11.44
N MET A 108 2.82 -5.65 10.82
CA MET A 108 1.91 -5.45 9.70
C MET A 108 2.67 -5.69 8.41
N VAL A 109 2.14 -6.55 7.57
CA VAL A 109 2.64 -6.83 6.22
C VAL A 109 1.76 -6.07 5.24
N MET A 110 2.37 -5.18 4.47
CA MET A 110 1.67 -4.33 3.52
C MET A 110 2.28 -4.46 2.12
N LEU A 111 1.42 -4.35 1.14
CA LEU A 111 1.75 -4.29 -0.27
C LEU A 111 1.47 -2.89 -0.80
N VAL A 112 2.40 -2.35 -1.55
CA VAL A 112 2.26 -1.10 -2.30
C VAL A 112 2.23 -1.46 -3.78
N SER A 113 1.06 -1.29 -4.41
CA SER A 113 0.89 -1.53 -5.85
C SER A 113 1.70 -0.53 -6.68
N PRO A 114 2.08 -0.87 -7.91
CA PRO A 114 2.72 0.08 -8.81
C PRO A 114 1.83 1.30 -9.08
N TYR A 115 2.48 2.42 -9.42
CA TYR A 115 1.80 3.63 -9.88
C TYR A 115 2.74 4.49 -10.72
N ILE A 116 2.18 5.37 -11.54
CA ILE A 116 2.95 6.32 -12.37
C ILE A 116 2.76 7.72 -11.80
N GLU A 117 3.87 8.39 -11.47
CA GLU A 117 3.86 9.75 -10.93
C GLU A 117 3.24 10.73 -11.94
N GLY A 118 2.19 11.45 -11.51
CA GLY A 118 1.45 12.38 -12.37
C GLY A 118 0.41 11.71 -13.30
N TYR A 119 0.22 10.41 -13.18
CA TYR A 119 -0.79 9.65 -13.94
C TYR A 119 -1.67 8.85 -12.98
N GLY A 120 -2.86 9.37 -12.66
CA GLY A 120 -3.76 8.78 -11.69
C GLY A 120 -3.31 8.97 -10.24
N GLU A 121 -4.06 8.40 -9.30
CA GLU A 121 -3.75 8.42 -7.87
C GLU A 121 -3.10 7.11 -7.45
N ALA A 122 -2.04 7.21 -6.65
CA ALA A 122 -1.44 6.03 -6.02
C ALA A 122 -2.47 5.37 -5.08
N LYS A 123 -2.65 4.06 -5.21
CA LYS A 123 -3.49 3.31 -4.27
C LYS A 123 -2.88 3.35 -2.88
N ALA A 124 -3.73 3.39 -1.85
CA ALA A 124 -3.26 3.20 -0.47
C ALA A 124 -2.64 1.81 -0.32
N PRO A 125 -1.59 1.66 0.51
CA PRO A 125 -1.00 0.34 0.77
C PRO A 125 -2.05 -0.65 1.26
N LEU A 126 -2.06 -1.85 0.68
CA LEU A 126 -2.94 -2.95 1.06
C LEU A 126 -2.33 -3.71 2.24
N SER A 127 -3.04 -3.82 3.37
CA SER A 127 -2.64 -4.66 4.47
C SER A 127 -2.96 -6.12 4.16
N LEU A 128 -1.93 -6.96 3.97
CA LEU A 128 -2.08 -8.39 3.74
C LEU A 128 -2.34 -9.14 5.05
N ALA A 129 -1.61 -8.79 6.11
CA ALA A 129 -1.70 -9.47 7.40
C ALA A 129 -1.19 -8.59 8.55
N ILE A 130 -1.69 -8.87 9.75
CA ILE A 130 -1.08 -8.42 11.02
C ILE A 130 -0.76 -9.67 11.82
N VAL A 131 0.52 -9.97 11.97
CA VAL A 131 1.01 -11.22 12.54
C VAL A 131 1.85 -10.99 13.80
N ARG A 132 2.00 -12.02 14.61
CA ARG A 132 2.95 -12.03 15.72
C ARG A 132 4.35 -12.37 15.22
N PRO A 133 5.41 -12.00 15.94
CA PRO A 133 6.79 -12.34 15.58
C PRO A 133 7.04 -13.83 15.35
N ASP A 134 6.37 -14.70 16.08
CA ASP A 134 6.48 -16.16 15.97
C ASP A 134 5.81 -16.74 14.72
N GLU A 135 4.94 -15.99 14.05
CA GLU A 135 4.26 -16.37 12.81
C GLU A 135 5.10 -16.02 11.55
N ILE A 136 6.16 -15.23 11.71
CA ILE A 136 7.08 -14.92 10.61
C ILE A 136 8.00 -16.11 10.36
N SER A 137 7.91 -16.67 9.16
CA SER A 137 8.76 -17.78 8.67
C SER A 137 9.18 -17.51 7.23
N GLU A 138 10.22 -18.20 6.76
CA GLU A 138 10.65 -18.12 5.36
C GLU A 138 9.51 -18.45 4.39
N ALA A 139 8.70 -19.48 4.70
CA ALA A 139 7.56 -19.87 3.89
C ALA A 139 6.43 -18.79 3.87
N ALA A 140 6.23 -18.07 4.99
CA ALA A 140 5.29 -16.95 5.02
C ALA A 140 5.79 -15.78 4.18
N ILE A 141 7.08 -15.45 4.30
CA ILE A 141 7.72 -14.38 3.52
C ILE A 141 7.65 -14.68 2.02
N PHE A 142 7.92 -15.93 1.63
CA PHE A 142 7.80 -16.39 0.25
C PHE A 142 6.40 -16.12 -0.32
N ARG A 143 5.33 -16.53 0.38
CA ARG A 143 3.94 -16.28 -0.03
C ARG A 143 3.60 -14.79 -0.12
N HIS A 144 4.15 -13.96 0.76
CA HIS A 144 3.95 -12.52 0.68
C HIS A 144 4.59 -11.94 -0.59
N VAL A 145 5.79 -12.42 -0.96
CA VAL A 145 6.46 -11.98 -2.20
C VAL A 145 5.71 -12.48 -3.43
N GLU A 146 5.16 -13.72 -3.42
CA GLU A 146 4.27 -14.19 -4.48
C GLU A 146 3.06 -13.26 -4.64
N SER A 147 2.38 -12.92 -3.55
CA SER A 147 1.24 -11.98 -3.59
C SER A 147 1.62 -10.59 -4.12
N LEU A 148 2.83 -10.10 -3.86
CA LEU A 148 3.34 -8.86 -4.44
C LEU A 148 3.50 -9.00 -5.96
N LEU A 149 4.10 -10.08 -6.42
CA LEU A 149 4.32 -10.31 -7.85
C LEU A 149 3.00 -10.52 -8.61
N ASP A 150 2.02 -11.19 -7.99
CA ASP A 150 0.68 -11.34 -8.54
C ASP A 150 0.01 -9.97 -8.73
N ASP A 151 0.01 -9.10 -7.70
CA ASP A 151 -0.55 -7.74 -7.77
C ASP A 151 0.14 -6.87 -8.83
N ILE A 152 1.47 -6.98 -8.94
CA ILE A 152 2.22 -6.24 -9.96
C ILE A 152 1.88 -6.76 -11.36
N THR A 153 1.80 -8.08 -11.54
CA THR A 153 1.47 -8.70 -12.82
C THR A 153 0.06 -8.30 -13.26
N GLU A 154 -0.91 -8.34 -12.37
CA GLU A 154 -2.28 -7.88 -12.63
C GLU A 154 -2.33 -6.38 -12.97
N TRP A 155 -1.49 -5.57 -12.32
CA TRP A 155 -1.38 -4.13 -12.63
C TRP A 155 -0.75 -3.87 -14.00
N GLU A 156 0.29 -4.63 -14.40
CA GLU A 156 0.98 -4.48 -15.69
C GLU A 156 0.15 -5.03 -16.87
N ASP A 157 -0.54 -6.13 -16.64
CA ASP A 157 -1.39 -6.83 -17.64
C ASP A 157 -2.86 -6.48 -17.43
N TYR A 158 -3.11 -5.18 -17.21
CA TYR A 158 -4.46 -4.69 -16.95
C TYR A 158 -5.39 -5.01 -18.13
N ASP A 159 -6.40 -5.87 -17.86
CA ASP A 159 -7.46 -6.23 -18.80
C ASP A 159 -8.83 -5.87 -18.18
N ASP A 160 -9.74 -5.31 -19.03
CA ASP A 160 -11.10 -4.91 -18.60
C ASP A 160 -12.01 -6.14 -18.35
N ASP A 161 -11.58 -7.34 -18.76
CA ASP A 161 -12.31 -8.58 -18.55
C ASP A 161 -12.25 -9.09 -17.09
N ASP A 162 -11.33 -8.60 -16.28
CA ASP A 162 -11.20 -8.98 -14.88
C ASP A 162 -12.11 -8.13 -13.97
N LYS A 163 -13.25 -8.70 -13.57
CA LYS A 163 -14.30 -8.08 -12.76
C LYS A 163 -13.85 -7.62 -11.35
N HIS A 164 -12.59 -7.81 -10.99
CA HIS A 164 -12.06 -7.53 -9.66
C HIS A 164 -11.09 -6.34 -9.58
N ALA A 165 -10.50 -5.91 -10.67
CA ALA A 165 -9.59 -4.78 -10.71
C ALA A 165 -10.33 -3.49 -11.07
N LYS A 166 -10.96 -2.85 -10.11
CA LYS A 166 -11.31 -1.42 -10.25
C LYS A 166 -10.03 -0.60 -10.07
N VAL A 167 -9.12 -0.69 -11.03
CA VAL A 167 -8.05 0.29 -11.16
C VAL A 167 -8.73 1.59 -11.57
N ALA A 168 -8.65 2.62 -10.75
CA ALA A 168 -9.12 3.95 -11.12
C ALA A 168 -8.15 4.54 -12.15
N PHE A 169 -8.17 4.03 -13.38
CA PHE A 169 -7.58 4.71 -14.51
C PHE A 169 -8.48 5.91 -14.82
N GLN A 170 -8.01 7.11 -14.46
CA GLN A 170 -8.57 8.31 -15.05
C GLN A 170 -7.90 8.49 -16.42
N PRO A 171 -8.66 8.44 -17.53
CA PRO A 171 -8.08 8.70 -18.83
C PRO A 171 -7.57 10.15 -18.85
N ILE A 172 -6.25 10.31 -19.00
CA ILE A 172 -5.63 11.61 -19.19
C ILE A 172 -6.05 12.13 -20.55
N GLY A 173 -6.59 13.34 -20.58
CA GLY A 173 -6.78 14.11 -21.81
C GLY A 173 -8.19 14.21 -22.35
N PHE A 174 -9.21 13.63 -21.76
CA PHE A 174 -10.61 13.88 -22.12
C PHE A 174 -11.36 14.58 -21.00
N GLN A 175 -10.95 15.80 -20.67
CA GLN A 175 -11.89 16.75 -20.07
C GLN A 175 -12.82 17.20 -21.19
N HIS A 176 -13.82 16.40 -21.52
CA HIS A 176 -15.02 16.92 -22.15
C HIS A 176 -15.68 17.80 -21.09
N THR A 177 -15.37 19.09 -21.13
CA THR A 177 -16.28 20.12 -20.62
C THR A 177 -17.53 20.02 -21.51
N VAL A 178 -18.46 19.18 -21.10
CA VAL A 178 -19.84 19.26 -21.62
C VAL A 178 -20.37 20.55 -21.05
N ASN A 179 -20.21 21.64 -21.81
CA ASN A 179 -21.01 22.84 -21.63
C ASN A 179 -22.46 22.47 -21.97
N ILE A 180 -23.18 21.98 -20.95
CA ILE A 180 -24.64 21.93 -21.00
C ILE A 180 -25.08 23.40 -20.96
N LYS A 181 -25.24 24.01 -22.12
CA LYS A 181 -26.10 25.18 -22.26
C LYS A 181 -27.48 24.72 -21.86
N ASN A 182 -27.90 25.09 -20.67
CA ASN A 182 -29.30 25.06 -20.30
C ASN A 182 -30.01 26.12 -21.14
N ASP A 183 -30.47 25.69 -22.33
CA ASP A 183 -31.52 26.41 -23.07
C ASP A 183 -32.85 26.18 -22.32
N ASN A 184 -33.01 26.85 -21.20
CA ASN A 184 -34.32 27.07 -20.65
C ASN A 184 -34.89 28.30 -21.36
N GLY A 185 -35.44 28.07 -22.54
CA GLY A 185 -36.35 28.96 -23.17
C GLY A 185 -37.60 29.14 -22.29
N ASN A 186 -37.63 30.21 -21.57
CA ASN A 186 -38.83 30.69 -20.91
C ASN A 186 -39.37 31.86 -21.72
N ASP A 187 -40.10 31.50 -22.79
CA ASP A 187 -41.03 32.41 -23.46
C ASP A 187 -42.21 32.61 -22.50
N SER A 188 -42.24 33.75 -21.83
CA SER A 188 -43.45 34.26 -21.21
C SER A 188 -43.97 35.41 -22.06
N PRO A 189 -45.24 35.36 -22.54
CA PRO A 189 -45.80 36.43 -23.37
C PRO A 189 -46.06 37.70 -22.55
N GLU A 190 -45.56 38.81 -23.05
CA GLU A 190 -45.96 40.17 -22.60
C GLU A 190 -47.48 40.33 -22.73
N MET A 191 -48.14 40.61 -21.59
CA MET A 191 -49.46 41.25 -21.60
C MET A 191 -49.28 42.74 -21.60
N VAL A 192 -49.65 43.30 -22.73
CA VAL A 192 -49.92 44.75 -22.89
C VAL A 192 -51.21 45.07 -22.15
N GLN A 193 -51.15 46.02 -21.21
CA GLN A 193 -52.28 46.86 -20.84
C GLN A 193 -51.82 48.27 -20.48
N GLN A 194 -52.26 49.15 -21.29
CA GLN A 194 -52.73 50.58 -21.15
C GLN A 194 -51.95 51.51 -20.19
#